data_6c579107450e94cfc7c911fa2b87f62e
#
_entry.id   6c579107450e94cfc7c911fa2b87f62e
#
_cell.length_a   1.000
_cell.length_b   1.000
_cell.length_c   1.000
_cell.angle_alpha   90.00
_cell.angle_beta   90.00
_cell.angle_gamma   90.00
#
_symmetry.space_group_name_H-M   'P 1'
#
loop_
_entity.id
_entity.type
_entity.pdbx_description
1 polymer ?
#
loop_
_entity_poly.entity_id
_entity_poly.type
_entity_poly.pdbx_seq_one_letter_code
_entity_poly.pdbx_strand_id
1 'polypeptide(L)'
;MINNRVFEITDHLIEGGATLIMIACNSATIHSVGPLRNAYLLPIVGMEPGVKPAAETTKSGVVGVLATEASIAGEKFHQLVNNHARGVKVITRPCPRFVELVEAGTLNGPEAEKAISESITPLLDADADVLVLGCTHYPFLSPVIKSQLPAEVSLIDTGVAVAKRVKNLLPGELPATGETEIFIETTGSLEHLDEILPKLLPGITAKTAFCLL
;
A
#
# COMPACT_ATOMS: atom_id res chain seq x y z
N MET A 1 -7.56 17.90 4.19
CA MET A 1 -7.76 16.91 5.26
C MET A 1 -6.61 15.90 5.32
N ILE A 2 -6.37 15.03 4.29
CA ILE A 2 -5.28 14.02 4.33
C ILE A 2 -3.92 14.65 4.63
N ASN A 3 -3.56 15.70 3.92
CA ASN A 3 -2.26 16.36 4.07
C ASN A 3 -1.98 16.82 5.50
N ASN A 4 -2.92 17.54 6.13
CA ASN A 4 -2.76 18.02 7.50
C ASN A 4 -2.53 16.85 8.47
N ARG A 5 -3.33 15.78 8.32
CA ARG A 5 -3.19 14.60 9.19
C ARG A 5 -1.84 13.91 9.04
N VAL A 6 -1.31 13.84 7.81
CA VAL A 6 0.02 13.26 7.58
C VAL A 6 1.12 14.14 8.19
N PHE A 7 0.98 15.46 8.18
CA PHE A 7 1.90 16.36 8.87
C PHE A 7 1.86 16.17 10.39
N GLU A 8 0.68 16.15 11.02
CA GLU A 8 0.50 15.92 12.45
C GLU A 8 1.18 14.62 12.90
N ILE A 9 0.94 13.52 12.16
CA ILE A 9 1.58 12.22 12.45
C ILE A 9 3.10 12.30 12.25
N THR A 10 3.56 13.01 11.23
CA THR A 10 5.00 13.16 10.95
C THR A 10 5.69 13.93 12.07
N ASP A 11 5.10 15.03 12.53
CA ASP A 11 5.63 15.81 13.66
C ASP A 11 5.73 14.97 14.92
N HIS A 12 4.66 14.25 15.28
CA HIS A 12 4.64 13.34 16.42
C HIS A 12 5.75 12.27 16.35
N LEU A 13 5.94 11.65 15.18
CA LEU A 13 6.99 10.65 15.01
C LEU A 13 8.40 11.26 15.11
N ILE A 14 8.60 12.47 14.59
CA ILE A 14 9.89 13.18 14.68
C ILE A 14 10.17 13.57 16.13
N GLU A 15 9.20 14.06 16.88
CA GLU A 15 9.31 14.33 18.31
C GLU A 15 9.66 13.07 19.11
N GLY A 16 9.13 11.92 18.68
CA GLY A 16 9.48 10.59 19.18
C GLY A 16 10.87 10.08 18.76
N GLY A 17 11.63 10.87 17.98
CA GLY A 17 13.01 10.53 17.58
C GLY A 17 13.13 9.78 16.25
N ALA A 18 12.10 9.77 15.39
CA ALA A 18 12.18 9.13 14.09
C ALA A 18 13.25 9.81 13.21
N THR A 19 14.10 9.00 12.59
CA THR A 19 15.18 9.45 11.69
C THR A 19 14.87 9.20 10.20
N LEU A 20 13.78 8.49 9.93
CA LEU A 20 13.24 8.24 8.60
C LEU A 20 11.72 8.09 8.73
N ILE A 21 10.97 8.66 7.82
CA ILE A 21 9.51 8.49 7.72
C ILE A 21 9.17 7.66 6.49
N MET A 22 8.30 6.66 6.66
CA MET A 22 7.69 5.92 5.58
C MET A 22 6.18 6.13 5.58
N ILE A 23 5.64 6.66 4.50
CA ILE A 23 4.20 6.81 4.30
C ILE A 23 3.66 5.52 3.69
N ALA A 24 3.18 4.59 4.52
CA ALA A 24 2.66 3.30 4.10
C ALA A 24 1.20 3.39 3.61
N CYS A 25 0.92 4.36 2.75
CA CYS A 25 -0.39 4.57 2.15
C CYS A 25 -0.23 5.25 0.78
N ASN A 26 -0.75 4.64 -0.27
CA ASN A 26 -0.69 5.22 -1.63
C ASN A 26 -1.43 6.56 -1.71
N SER A 27 -2.64 6.65 -1.16
CA SER A 27 -3.42 7.89 -1.15
C SER A 27 -2.70 9.01 -0.38
N ALA A 28 -2.17 8.72 0.81
CA ALA A 28 -1.42 9.70 1.60
C ALA A 28 -0.12 10.12 0.89
N THR A 29 0.59 9.19 0.26
CA THR A 29 1.80 9.49 -0.52
C THR A 29 1.50 10.44 -1.68
N ILE A 30 0.45 10.18 -2.45
CA ILE A 30 0.05 11.01 -3.60
C ILE A 30 -0.16 12.46 -3.16
N HIS A 31 -0.79 12.68 -2.01
CA HIS A 31 -1.12 14.03 -1.54
C HIS A 31 -0.01 14.72 -0.75
N SER A 32 0.83 13.96 -0.02
CA SER A 32 1.65 14.57 1.05
C SER A 32 3.16 14.40 0.87
N VAL A 33 3.66 13.43 0.09
CA VAL A 33 5.11 13.16 0.02
C VAL A 33 5.94 14.34 -0.49
N GLY A 34 5.43 15.10 -1.46
CA GLY A 34 6.10 16.31 -1.98
C GLY A 34 6.17 17.41 -0.94
N PRO A 35 5.05 17.87 -0.38
CA PRO A 35 5.03 18.83 0.72
C PRO A 35 5.92 18.46 1.90
N LEU A 36 5.88 17.20 2.35
CA LEU A 36 6.71 16.73 3.46
C LEU A 36 8.21 16.81 3.14
N ARG A 37 8.63 16.39 1.95
CA ARG A 37 10.04 16.49 1.53
C ARG A 37 10.55 17.91 1.44
N ASN A 38 9.66 18.88 1.24
CA ASN A 38 10.00 20.31 1.26
C ASN A 38 10.09 20.88 2.68
N ALA A 39 9.35 20.29 3.64
CA ALA A 39 9.26 20.79 5.00
C ALA A 39 10.31 20.15 5.95
N TYR A 40 10.71 18.90 5.70
CA TYR A 40 11.60 18.16 6.61
C TYR A 40 12.88 17.70 5.93
N LEU A 41 13.98 17.71 6.69
CA LEU A 41 15.31 17.30 6.19
C LEU A 41 15.56 15.78 6.24
N LEU A 42 14.77 15.04 7.05
CA LEU A 42 14.91 13.60 7.17
C LEU A 42 14.41 12.87 5.91
N PRO A 43 14.91 11.66 5.62
CA PRO A 43 14.44 10.87 4.50
C PRO A 43 12.95 10.53 4.62
N ILE A 44 12.18 10.81 3.57
CA ILE A 44 10.75 10.47 3.48
C ILE A 44 10.54 9.54 2.30
N VAL A 45 10.07 8.31 2.60
CA VAL A 45 9.73 7.28 1.64
C VAL A 45 8.22 7.22 1.50
N GLY A 46 7.72 7.28 0.28
CA GLY A 46 6.31 7.06 -0.03
C GLY A 46 6.09 5.75 -0.78
N MET A 47 4.84 5.34 -0.91
CA MET A 47 4.41 4.22 -1.74
C MET A 47 3.66 4.72 -2.95
N GLU A 48 3.98 4.17 -4.11
CA GLU A 48 3.27 4.44 -5.36
C GLU A 48 2.81 3.11 -5.98
N PRO A 49 1.66 3.10 -6.69
CA PRO A 49 1.25 1.93 -7.44
C PRO A 49 2.31 1.48 -8.44
N GLY A 50 2.48 0.18 -8.60
CA GLY A 50 3.50 -0.42 -9.46
C GLY A 50 3.21 -0.30 -10.97
N VAL A 51 2.77 0.86 -11.45
CA VAL A 51 2.43 1.11 -12.86
C VAL A 51 3.64 0.94 -13.76
N LYS A 52 4.80 1.47 -13.35
CA LYS A 52 6.02 1.35 -14.15
C LYS A 52 6.42 -0.12 -14.37
N PRO A 53 6.68 -0.94 -13.34
CA PRO A 53 7.02 -2.35 -13.56
C PRO A 53 5.90 -3.12 -14.27
N ALA A 54 4.64 -2.77 -14.07
CA ALA A 54 3.54 -3.39 -14.78
C ALA A 54 3.58 -3.10 -16.29
N ALA A 55 3.82 -1.86 -16.67
CA ALA A 55 3.94 -1.47 -18.07
C ALA A 55 5.17 -2.09 -18.76
N GLU A 56 6.25 -2.32 -18.01
CA GLU A 56 7.45 -2.97 -18.52
C GLU A 56 7.32 -4.49 -18.69
N THR A 57 6.36 -5.13 -17.96
CA THR A 57 6.21 -6.59 -17.93
C THR A 57 5.00 -7.12 -18.69
N THR A 58 3.99 -6.29 -18.95
CA THR A 58 2.80 -6.71 -19.69
C THR A 58 3.16 -7.19 -21.11
N LYS A 59 2.52 -8.27 -21.54
CA LYS A 59 2.64 -8.84 -22.89
C LYS A 59 1.41 -8.53 -23.73
N SER A 60 0.24 -8.44 -23.08
CA SER A 60 -1.03 -8.06 -23.74
C SER A 60 -1.12 -6.58 -24.07
N GLY A 61 -0.30 -5.74 -23.39
CA GLY A 61 -0.40 -4.29 -23.45
C GLY A 61 -1.55 -3.74 -22.59
N VAL A 62 -2.14 -4.57 -21.72
CA VAL A 62 -3.24 -4.17 -20.82
C VAL A 62 -2.85 -4.45 -19.38
N VAL A 63 -2.93 -3.43 -18.52
CA VAL A 63 -2.63 -3.47 -17.10
C VAL A 63 -3.87 -3.09 -16.29
N GLY A 64 -4.25 -3.93 -15.34
CA GLY A 64 -5.30 -3.63 -14.37
C GLY A 64 -4.72 -3.02 -13.09
N VAL A 65 -5.29 -1.93 -12.59
CA VAL A 65 -4.88 -1.32 -11.32
C VAL A 65 -6.05 -1.33 -10.35
N LEU A 66 -5.91 -2.13 -9.29
CA LEU A 66 -6.83 -2.16 -8.14
C LEU A 66 -6.37 -1.09 -7.15
N ALA A 67 -7.18 -0.08 -6.88
CA ALA A 67 -6.80 1.02 -6.00
C ALA A 67 -8.00 1.66 -5.30
N THR A 68 -7.77 2.63 -4.42
CA THR A 68 -8.85 3.44 -3.86
C THR A 68 -9.27 4.53 -4.84
N GLU A 69 -10.52 5.00 -4.75
CA GLU A 69 -11.00 6.13 -5.57
C GLU A 69 -10.10 7.35 -5.43
N ALA A 70 -9.69 7.67 -4.19
CA ALA A 70 -8.80 8.80 -3.91
C ALA A 70 -7.43 8.67 -4.59
N SER A 71 -6.89 7.44 -4.69
CA SER A 71 -5.64 7.19 -5.41
C SER A 71 -5.80 7.34 -6.91
N ILE A 72 -6.89 6.83 -7.47
CA ILE A 72 -7.17 6.89 -8.92
C ILE A 72 -7.44 8.33 -9.38
N ALA A 73 -8.17 9.10 -8.58
CA ALA A 73 -8.48 10.49 -8.88
C ALA A 73 -7.28 11.46 -8.70
N GLY A 74 -6.20 11.00 -8.05
CA GLY A 74 -5.04 11.84 -7.75
C GLY A 74 -4.22 12.19 -8.99
N GLU A 75 -3.84 13.46 -9.13
CA GLU A 75 -3.03 13.95 -10.26
C GLU A 75 -1.71 13.18 -10.42
N LYS A 76 -1.05 12.84 -9.32
CA LYS A 76 0.19 12.04 -9.36
C LYS A 76 -0.01 10.65 -9.96
N PHE A 77 -1.18 10.02 -9.76
CA PHE A 77 -1.47 8.75 -10.40
C PHE A 77 -1.55 8.92 -11.93
N HIS A 78 -2.22 9.96 -12.39
CA HIS A 78 -2.30 10.27 -13.83
C HIS A 78 -0.92 10.60 -14.40
N GLN A 79 -0.08 11.35 -13.68
CA GLN A 79 1.30 11.62 -14.07
C GLN A 79 2.13 10.31 -14.14
N LEU A 80 1.96 9.41 -13.17
CA LEU A 80 2.63 8.11 -13.17
C LEU A 80 2.26 7.28 -14.41
N VAL A 81 0.98 7.21 -14.73
CA VAL A 81 0.50 6.52 -15.95
C VAL A 81 1.06 7.17 -17.21
N ASN A 82 0.96 8.50 -17.34
CA ASN A 82 1.44 9.24 -18.50
C ASN A 82 2.95 9.09 -18.72
N ASN A 83 3.72 9.02 -17.64
CA ASN A 83 5.18 8.93 -17.71
C ASN A 83 5.68 7.53 -17.99
N HIS A 84 4.98 6.49 -17.53
CA HIS A 84 5.52 5.12 -17.50
C HIS A 84 4.70 4.09 -18.29
N ALA A 85 3.47 4.40 -18.69
CA ALA A 85 2.59 3.45 -19.38
C ALA A 85 2.26 3.87 -20.82
N ARG A 86 3.19 4.54 -21.51
CA ARG A 86 2.98 4.94 -22.93
C ARG A 86 2.81 3.70 -23.80
N GLY A 87 1.68 3.66 -24.54
CA GLY A 87 1.35 2.52 -25.38
C GLY A 87 0.74 1.32 -24.65
N VAL A 88 0.56 1.42 -23.33
CA VAL A 88 -0.10 0.42 -22.49
C VAL A 88 -1.47 0.94 -22.05
N LYS A 89 -2.50 0.11 -22.20
CA LYS A 89 -3.84 0.40 -21.73
C LYS A 89 -3.91 0.13 -20.22
N VAL A 90 -4.03 1.18 -19.41
CA VAL A 90 -4.21 1.07 -17.97
C VAL A 90 -5.69 1.17 -17.63
N ILE A 91 -6.25 0.11 -17.04
CA ILE A 91 -7.63 0.04 -16.57
C ILE A 91 -7.63 0.09 -15.06
N THR A 92 -8.28 1.09 -14.48
CA THR A 92 -8.38 1.25 -13.04
C THR A 92 -9.68 0.67 -12.50
N ARG A 93 -9.61 0.03 -11.33
CA ARG A 93 -10.78 -0.50 -10.62
C ARG A 93 -10.77 -0.04 -9.18
N PRO A 94 -11.71 0.82 -8.74
CA PRO A 94 -11.90 1.13 -7.34
C PRO A 94 -12.38 -0.10 -6.56
N CYS A 95 -11.72 -0.42 -5.44
CA CYS A 95 -12.06 -1.58 -4.63
C CYS A 95 -12.25 -1.21 -3.15
N PRO A 96 -13.26 -0.39 -2.79
CA PRO A 96 -13.50 0.01 -1.40
C PRO A 96 -13.77 -1.20 -0.50
N ARG A 97 -14.46 -2.21 -1.03
CA ARG A 97 -14.77 -3.44 -0.30
C ARG A 97 -13.53 -4.18 0.21
N PHE A 98 -12.41 -4.10 -0.50
CA PHE A 98 -11.16 -4.72 -0.07
C PHE A 98 -10.63 -4.10 1.23
N VAL A 99 -10.76 -2.78 1.39
CA VAL A 99 -10.39 -2.09 2.64
C VAL A 99 -11.27 -2.58 3.78
N GLU A 100 -12.59 -2.60 3.57
CA GLU A 100 -13.56 -3.07 4.58
C GLU A 100 -13.29 -4.50 5.03
N LEU A 101 -13.01 -5.42 4.09
CA LEU A 101 -12.68 -6.81 4.40
C LEU A 101 -11.40 -6.92 5.24
N VAL A 102 -10.36 -6.19 4.88
CA VAL A 102 -9.10 -6.21 5.62
C VAL A 102 -9.27 -5.62 7.01
N GLU A 103 -9.94 -4.47 7.15
CA GLU A 103 -10.22 -3.84 8.44
C GLU A 103 -11.13 -4.71 9.34
N ALA A 104 -12.00 -5.53 8.75
CA ALA A 104 -12.79 -6.52 9.49
C ALA A 104 -12.01 -7.82 9.79
N GLY A 105 -10.81 -7.99 9.25
CA GLY A 105 -10.04 -9.24 9.36
C GLY A 105 -10.62 -10.41 8.57
N THR A 106 -11.48 -10.13 7.57
CA THR A 106 -12.08 -11.12 6.67
C THR A 106 -11.16 -11.33 5.46
N LEU A 107 -10.04 -12.02 5.67
CA LEU A 107 -8.99 -12.15 4.65
C LEU A 107 -9.20 -13.33 3.68
N ASN A 108 -10.18 -14.18 3.91
CA ASN A 108 -10.53 -15.35 3.09
C ASN A 108 -12.01 -15.68 3.22
N GLY A 109 -12.42 -16.77 2.52
CA GLY A 109 -13.79 -17.27 2.53
C GLY A 109 -14.70 -16.62 1.49
N PRO A 110 -16.00 -17.06 1.43
CA PRO A 110 -16.88 -16.73 0.32
C PRO A 110 -17.10 -15.23 0.08
N GLU A 111 -17.07 -14.43 1.14
CA GLU A 111 -17.26 -12.98 1.05
C GLU A 111 -16.07 -12.30 0.37
N ALA A 112 -14.84 -12.64 0.81
CA ALA A 112 -13.62 -12.13 0.20
C ALA A 112 -13.48 -12.63 -1.25
N GLU A 113 -13.75 -13.90 -1.50
CA GLU A 113 -13.71 -14.51 -2.82
C GLU A 113 -14.66 -13.81 -3.80
N LYS A 114 -15.90 -13.53 -3.37
CA LYS A 114 -16.89 -12.83 -4.18
C LYS A 114 -16.44 -11.41 -4.51
N ALA A 115 -16.04 -10.63 -3.50
CA ALA A 115 -15.60 -9.25 -3.71
C ALA A 115 -14.39 -9.16 -4.65
N ILE A 116 -13.46 -10.11 -4.53
CA ILE A 116 -12.29 -10.20 -5.40
C ILE A 116 -12.72 -10.54 -6.82
N SER A 117 -13.53 -11.58 -7.02
CA SER A 117 -14.03 -11.98 -8.34
C SER A 117 -14.72 -10.83 -9.06
N GLU A 118 -15.63 -10.12 -8.39
CA GLU A 118 -16.34 -8.95 -8.94
C GLU A 118 -15.39 -7.81 -9.36
N SER A 119 -14.25 -7.72 -8.71
CA SER A 119 -13.26 -6.66 -8.98
C SER A 119 -12.28 -7.03 -10.09
N ILE A 120 -11.82 -8.30 -10.14
CA ILE A 120 -10.79 -8.72 -11.11
C ILE A 120 -11.37 -9.18 -12.44
N THR A 121 -12.58 -9.80 -12.46
CA THR A 121 -13.19 -10.33 -13.69
C THR A 121 -13.24 -9.29 -14.81
N PRO A 122 -13.72 -8.05 -14.60
CA PRO A 122 -13.75 -7.06 -15.68
C PRO A 122 -12.37 -6.66 -16.24
N LEU A 123 -11.31 -6.84 -15.44
CA LEU A 123 -9.94 -6.59 -15.86
C LEU A 123 -9.42 -7.76 -16.72
N LEU A 124 -9.72 -8.99 -16.32
CA LEU A 124 -9.38 -10.20 -17.05
C LEU A 124 -10.12 -10.26 -18.39
N ASP A 125 -11.41 -9.91 -18.39
CA ASP A 125 -12.23 -9.84 -19.62
C ASP A 125 -11.71 -8.78 -20.61
N ALA A 126 -10.95 -7.80 -20.12
CA ALA A 126 -10.30 -6.78 -20.93
C ALA A 126 -8.85 -7.16 -21.32
N ASP A 127 -8.46 -8.43 -21.17
CA ASP A 127 -7.14 -8.99 -21.48
C ASP A 127 -5.99 -8.44 -20.61
N ALA A 128 -6.26 -7.97 -19.38
CA ALA A 128 -5.20 -7.57 -18.47
C ALA A 128 -4.39 -8.80 -18.03
N ASP A 129 -3.10 -8.82 -18.34
CA ASP A 129 -2.15 -9.87 -17.96
C ASP A 129 -1.26 -9.47 -16.77
N VAL A 130 -1.38 -8.22 -16.30
CA VAL A 130 -0.73 -7.73 -15.10
C VAL A 130 -1.74 -6.97 -14.26
N LEU A 131 -1.91 -7.38 -12.99
CA LEU A 131 -2.69 -6.64 -11.99
C LEU A 131 -1.77 -5.98 -10.97
N VAL A 132 -2.07 -4.73 -10.62
CA VAL A 132 -1.32 -3.93 -9.66
C VAL A 132 -2.15 -3.68 -8.41
N LEU A 133 -1.59 -3.97 -7.24
CA LEU A 133 -2.17 -3.59 -5.95
C LEU A 133 -1.76 -2.16 -5.61
N GLY A 134 -2.68 -1.23 -5.77
CA GLY A 134 -2.50 0.21 -5.56
C GLY A 134 -2.99 0.71 -4.18
N CYS A 135 -3.15 -0.19 -3.23
CA CYS A 135 -3.49 0.12 -1.84
C CYS A 135 -2.78 -0.84 -0.90
N THR A 136 -2.30 -0.36 0.24
CA THR A 136 -1.54 -1.14 1.23
C THR A 136 -2.38 -2.16 2.00
N HIS A 137 -3.69 -2.08 1.93
CA HIS A 137 -4.58 -3.11 2.46
C HIS A 137 -4.62 -4.36 1.54
N TYR A 138 -4.55 -4.17 0.24
CA TYR A 138 -4.82 -5.24 -0.73
C TYR A 138 -3.84 -6.42 -0.70
N PRO A 139 -2.54 -6.25 -0.33
CA PRO A 139 -1.62 -7.38 -0.15
C PRO A 139 -2.10 -8.43 0.85
N PHE A 140 -2.89 -8.07 1.85
CA PHE A 140 -3.49 -9.04 2.80
C PHE A 140 -4.48 -10.00 2.13
N LEU A 141 -5.06 -9.60 1.00
CA LEU A 141 -5.95 -10.43 0.18
C LEU A 141 -5.20 -11.17 -0.96
N SER A 142 -3.88 -10.96 -1.10
CA SER A 142 -3.09 -11.56 -2.20
C SER A 142 -3.23 -13.08 -2.33
N PRO A 143 -3.32 -13.88 -1.25
CA PRO A 143 -3.51 -15.33 -1.40
C PRO A 143 -4.81 -15.67 -2.14
N VAL A 144 -5.91 -15.00 -1.80
CA VAL A 144 -7.21 -15.22 -2.44
C VAL A 144 -7.25 -14.61 -3.85
N ILE A 145 -6.65 -13.44 -4.06
CA ILE A 145 -6.52 -12.86 -5.40
C ILE A 145 -5.77 -13.84 -6.32
N LYS A 146 -4.60 -14.32 -5.89
CA LYS A 146 -3.78 -15.25 -6.68
C LYS A 146 -4.49 -16.57 -6.99
N SER A 147 -5.32 -17.10 -6.08
CA SER A 147 -6.07 -18.34 -6.32
C SER A 147 -7.13 -18.20 -7.41
N GLN A 148 -7.54 -16.97 -7.73
CA GLN A 148 -8.54 -16.68 -8.76
C GLN A 148 -7.93 -16.18 -10.08
N LEU A 149 -6.61 -15.95 -10.12
CA LEU A 149 -5.94 -15.49 -11.34
C LEU A 149 -5.54 -16.67 -12.23
N PRO A 150 -5.69 -16.55 -13.55
CA PRO A 150 -5.04 -17.43 -14.50
C PRO A 150 -3.51 -17.44 -14.32
N ALA A 151 -2.86 -18.55 -14.63
CA ALA A 151 -1.42 -18.73 -14.41
C ALA A 151 -0.53 -17.72 -15.14
N GLU A 152 -1.01 -17.20 -16.26
CA GLU A 152 -0.35 -16.18 -17.10
C GLU A 152 -0.48 -14.76 -16.56
N VAL A 153 -1.40 -14.50 -15.63
CA VAL A 153 -1.63 -13.17 -15.06
C VAL A 153 -0.73 -12.94 -13.86
N SER A 154 0.04 -11.87 -13.92
CA SER A 154 0.96 -11.47 -12.84
C SER A 154 0.28 -10.51 -11.87
N LEU A 155 0.61 -10.64 -10.57
CA LEU A 155 0.17 -9.72 -9.53
C LEU A 155 1.38 -8.94 -8.99
N ILE A 156 1.34 -7.61 -9.08
CA ILE A 156 2.40 -6.71 -8.61
C ILE A 156 1.99 -6.05 -7.30
N ASP A 157 2.83 -6.21 -6.29
CA ASP A 157 2.85 -5.49 -5.02
C ASP A 157 4.18 -4.76 -4.86
N THR A 158 4.14 -3.52 -4.43
CA THR A 158 5.33 -2.66 -4.29
C THR A 158 5.98 -2.73 -2.91
N GLY A 159 5.44 -3.46 -1.95
CA GLY A 159 5.91 -3.52 -0.57
C GLY A 159 7.40 -3.88 -0.45
N VAL A 160 7.84 -4.93 -1.17
CA VAL A 160 9.26 -5.37 -1.16
C VAL A 160 10.20 -4.28 -1.73
N ALA A 161 9.78 -3.59 -2.79
CA ALA A 161 10.58 -2.51 -3.40
C ALA A 161 10.72 -1.32 -2.44
N VAL A 162 9.64 -0.98 -1.75
CA VAL A 162 9.61 0.10 -0.73
C VAL A 162 10.49 -0.29 0.47
N ALA A 163 10.39 -1.51 0.98
CA ALA A 163 11.23 -1.99 2.07
C ALA A 163 12.73 -1.93 1.71
N LYS A 164 13.10 -2.32 0.49
CA LYS A 164 14.48 -2.16 -0.02
C LYS A 164 14.90 -0.69 -0.07
N ARG A 165 14.00 0.22 -0.46
CA ARG A 165 14.28 1.66 -0.48
C ARG A 165 14.51 2.19 0.93
N VAL A 166 13.69 1.80 1.90
CA VAL A 166 13.89 2.15 3.32
C VAL A 166 15.25 1.68 3.79
N LYS A 167 15.56 0.39 3.60
CA LYS A 167 16.87 -0.19 3.97
C LYS A 167 18.06 0.59 3.40
N ASN A 168 17.98 1.02 2.15
CA ASN A 168 19.07 1.76 1.48
C ASN A 168 19.23 3.21 1.98
N LEU A 169 18.26 3.74 2.69
CA LEU A 169 18.30 5.10 3.25
C LEU A 169 18.66 5.13 4.73
N LEU A 170 18.63 3.98 5.40
CA LEU A 170 19.06 3.88 6.79
C LEU A 170 20.58 4.06 6.87
N PRO A 171 21.08 4.87 7.81
CA PRO A 171 22.51 5.09 7.95
C PRO A 171 23.21 3.84 8.53
N GLY A 172 24.27 3.42 7.89
CA GLY A 172 25.13 2.33 8.37
C GLY A 172 24.60 0.93 8.07
N GLU A 173 25.35 -0.09 8.51
CA GLU A 173 24.88 -1.48 8.51
C GLU A 173 23.88 -1.64 9.66
N LEU A 174 22.73 -2.19 9.36
CA LEU A 174 21.79 -2.59 10.40
C LEU A 174 22.47 -3.64 11.27
N PRO A 175 22.41 -3.54 12.60
CA PRO A 175 23.04 -4.51 13.49
C PRO A 175 22.56 -5.92 13.13
N ALA A 176 23.48 -6.83 12.92
CA ALA A 176 23.17 -8.23 12.59
C ALA A 176 22.47 -8.98 13.74
N THR A 177 22.57 -8.44 14.94
CA THR A 177 21.95 -8.93 16.16
C THR A 177 21.41 -7.75 16.96
N GLY A 178 20.14 -7.73 17.19
CA GLY A 178 19.45 -6.74 18.02
C GLY A 178 17.99 -7.11 18.13
N GLU A 179 17.40 -6.92 19.29
CA GLU A 179 15.96 -7.03 19.45
C GLU A 179 15.32 -5.81 18.79
N THR A 180 14.44 -6.05 17.83
CA THR A 180 13.63 -4.99 17.21
C THR A 180 12.41 -4.79 18.08
N GLU A 181 12.28 -3.60 18.67
CA GLU A 181 11.03 -3.20 19.30
C GLU A 181 10.09 -2.59 18.26
N ILE A 182 8.86 -3.05 18.26
CA ILE A 182 7.80 -2.53 17.38
C ILE A 182 6.77 -1.82 18.27
N PHE A 183 6.56 -0.54 17.99
CA PHE A 183 5.52 0.26 18.62
C PHE A 183 4.45 0.58 17.56
N ILE A 184 3.19 0.35 17.88
CA ILE A 184 2.06 0.66 17.02
C ILE A 184 1.14 1.60 17.79
N GLU A 185 1.02 2.81 17.28
CA GLU A 185 0.12 3.81 17.84
C GLU A 185 -1.09 3.99 16.95
N THR A 186 -2.26 4.12 17.55
CA THR A 186 -3.50 4.38 16.85
C THR A 186 -4.18 5.64 17.36
N THR A 187 -4.78 6.40 16.46
CA THR A 187 -5.69 7.51 16.81
C THR A 187 -7.15 7.09 16.71
N GLY A 188 -7.39 5.81 16.38
CA GLY A 188 -8.68 5.15 16.39
C GLY A 188 -8.90 4.31 17.65
N SER A 189 -9.68 3.23 17.54
CA SER A 189 -9.92 2.31 18.65
C SER A 189 -8.70 1.42 18.90
N LEU A 190 -8.16 1.48 20.13
CA LEU A 190 -7.11 0.56 20.56
C LEU A 190 -7.62 -0.88 20.65
N GLU A 191 -8.85 -1.07 21.09
CA GLU A 191 -9.50 -2.38 21.17
C GLU A 191 -9.56 -3.03 19.76
N HIS A 192 -9.99 -2.26 18.75
CA HIS A 192 -10.02 -2.75 17.38
C HIS A 192 -8.60 -3.07 16.85
N LEU A 193 -7.61 -2.24 17.15
CA LEU A 193 -6.22 -2.51 16.79
C LEU A 193 -5.74 -3.84 17.37
N ASP A 194 -5.99 -4.07 18.65
CA ASP A 194 -5.56 -5.29 19.37
C ASP A 194 -6.26 -6.54 18.84
N GLU A 195 -7.50 -6.42 18.36
CA GLU A 195 -8.24 -7.52 17.72
C GLU A 195 -7.75 -7.87 16.32
N ILE A 196 -7.37 -6.86 15.52
CA ILE A 196 -7.04 -7.05 14.11
C ILE A 196 -5.56 -7.34 13.89
N LEU A 197 -4.67 -6.77 14.69
CA LEU A 197 -3.23 -6.88 14.52
C LEU A 197 -2.73 -8.32 14.43
N PRO A 198 -3.15 -9.29 15.27
CA PRO A 198 -2.73 -10.67 15.18
C PRO A 198 -3.18 -11.38 13.87
N LYS A 199 -4.28 -10.90 13.27
CA LYS A 199 -4.80 -11.43 12.00
C LYS A 199 -4.01 -10.91 10.81
N LEU A 200 -3.61 -9.64 10.84
CA LEU A 200 -2.87 -8.98 9.76
C LEU A 200 -1.37 -9.28 9.81
N LEU A 201 -0.79 -9.35 11.00
CA LEU A 201 0.65 -9.53 11.23
C LEU A 201 0.91 -10.72 12.19
N PRO A 202 0.58 -11.95 11.79
CA PRO A 202 0.77 -13.11 12.65
C PRO A 202 2.25 -13.30 12.99
N GLY A 203 2.54 -13.50 14.29
CA GLY A 203 3.90 -13.68 14.79
C GLY A 203 4.69 -12.41 15.05
N ILE A 204 4.10 -11.22 14.82
CA ILE A 204 4.68 -9.95 15.22
C ILE A 204 4.26 -9.63 16.66
N THR A 205 5.25 -9.38 17.51
CA THR A 205 5.01 -8.84 18.86
C THR A 205 5.24 -7.33 18.81
N ALA A 206 4.23 -6.57 19.14
CA ALA A 206 4.30 -5.11 19.19
C ALA A 206 3.73 -4.59 20.52
N LYS A 207 4.21 -3.43 20.95
CA LYS A 207 3.57 -2.63 22.01
C LYS A 207 2.56 -1.72 21.31
N THR A 208 1.30 -1.77 21.76
CA THR A 208 0.21 -0.95 21.21
C THR A 208 -0.14 0.18 22.16
N ALA A 209 -0.49 1.34 21.62
CA ALA A 209 -0.93 2.49 22.40
C ALA A 209 -1.95 3.34 21.62
N PHE A 210 -2.84 4.01 22.37
CA PHE A 210 -3.66 5.09 21.82
C PHE A 210 -2.85 6.40 21.83
N CYS A 211 -2.90 7.12 20.72
CA CYS A 211 -2.28 8.43 20.57
C CYS A 211 -3.34 9.49 20.21
N LEU A 212 -3.34 10.60 20.91
CA LEU A 212 -4.19 11.75 20.62
C LEU A 212 -3.37 12.74 19.79
N LEU A 213 -3.74 12.92 18.50
CA LEU A 213 -3.15 13.89 17.57
C LEU A 213 -4.19 14.88 17.08
#